data_670f11a0056ce0141526349d9d65cfcd
#
_entry.id   670f11a0056ce0141526349d9d65cfcd
#
_cell.length_a   1.000
_cell.length_b   1.000
_cell.length_c   1.000
_cell.angle_alpha   90.00
_cell.angle_beta   90.00
_cell.angle_gamma   90.00
#
_symmetry.space_group_name_H-M   'P 1'
#
loop_
_entity.id
_entity.type
_entity.pdbx_description
1 polymer ?
#
loop_
_entity_poly.entity_id
_entity_poly.type
_entity_poly.pdbx_seq_one_letter_code
_entity_poly.pdbx_strand_id
1 'polypeptide(L)'
;VVALESVVKRGRLEGLSLGLREGVVGLLGPNGAGKSTLLALLAGRLRPDGGKALLLGRSPRDPRVFPLRAYLPQSPRLFPHLTGKEVLELSRKAKGLGREALEEAVARMGLEGFLGKRVGALSGGQRQRLALAASLMGNPPVWLLDEPTAALDPRGRERFWAWVGAKEGGLVLLALHSLEEAALARHLVLLKGGRLLEEGPPGKLLGQRGERLPWLMEVLYEEPA
;
A
#
# COMPACT_ATOMS: atom_id res chain seq x y z
N VAL A 1 -12.73 1.95 9.03
CA VAL A 1 -11.29 2.12 9.26
C VAL A 1 -10.79 3.43 8.65
N VAL A 2 -11.18 3.75 7.42
CA VAL A 2 -10.92 5.04 6.75
C VAL A 2 -12.22 5.77 6.54
N ALA A 3 -12.26 7.07 6.81
CA ALA A 3 -13.35 7.97 6.44
C ALA A 3 -12.77 9.26 5.85
N LEU A 4 -13.19 9.58 4.63
CA LEU A 4 -12.83 10.80 3.90
C LEU A 4 -14.11 11.58 3.60
N GLU A 5 -14.12 12.84 3.94
CA GLU A 5 -15.24 13.78 3.71
C GLU A 5 -14.72 14.95 2.88
N SER A 6 -15.07 14.98 1.59
CA SER A 6 -14.71 16.04 0.64
C SER A 6 -13.24 16.44 0.69
N VAL A 7 -12.34 15.46 0.74
CA VAL A 7 -10.90 15.70 0.88
C VAL A 7 -10.33 16.33 -0.39
N VAL A 8 -9.68 17.49 -0.21
CA VAL A 8 -9.00 18.22 -1.27
C VAL A 8 -7.49 18.22 -1.01
N LYS A 9 -6.72 17.96 -2.06
CA LYS A 9 -5.28 18.22 -2.11
C LYS A 9 -4.98 18.84 -3.47
N ARG A 10 -4.68 20.14 -3.48
CA ARG A 10 -4.55 20.96 -4.70
C ARG A 10 -3.71 20.26 -5.77
N GLY A 11 -4.28 20.16 -6.98
CA GLY A 11 -3.69 19.51 -8.15
C GLY A 11 -3.55 17.98 -8.01
N ARG A 12 -4.19 17.34 -7.01
CA ARG A 12 -4.04 15.90 -6.75
C ARG A 12 -5.29 15.17 -6.31
N LEU A 13 -6.11 15.79 -5.44
CA LEU A 13 -7.39 15.24 -4.98
C LEU A 13 -8.43 16.37 -4.98
N GLU A 14 -9.61 16.07 -5.49
CA GLU A 14 -10.67 17.05 -5.75
C GLU A 14 -11.98 16.62 -5.08
N GLY A 15 -12.11 16.90 -3.78
CA GLY A 15 -13.34 16.64 -3.03
C GLY A 15 -13.61 15.15 -2.81
N LEU A 16 -12.57 14.33 -2.64
CA LEU A 16 -12.69 12.88 -2.48
C LEU A 16 -13.43 12.52 -1.20
N SER A 17 -14.58 11.84 -1.33
CA SER A 17 -15.33 11.24 -0.22
C SER A 17 -15.31 9.72 -0.39
N LEU A 18 -14.90 9.00 0.65
CA LEU A 18 -14.70 7.55 0.61
C LEU A 18 -14.71 6.96 2.01
N GLY A 19 -15.43 5.85 2.19
CA GLY A 19 -15.46 5.09 3.43
C GLY A 19 -14.94 3.67 3.24
N LEU A 20 -13.82 3.31 3.89
CA LEU A 20 -13.27 1.96 3.79
C LEU A 20 -13.36 1.23 5.13
N ARG A 21 -13.79 -0.01 5.05
CA ARG A 21 -13.85 -0.96 6.18
C ARG A 21 -12.62 -1.88 6.15
N GLU A 22 -12.68 -2.96 6.88
CA GLU A 22 -11.65 -4.00 6.91
C GLU A 22 -11.60 -4.81 5.62
N GLY A 23 -10.42 -5.36 5.35
CA GLY A 23 -10.16 -6.23 4.20
C GLY A 23 -9.09 -5.66 3.26
N VAL A 24 -8.91 -6.34 2.15
CA VAL A 24 -7.95 -5.97 1.11
C VAL A 24 -8.66 -5.07 0.09
N VAL A 25 -8.18 -3.83 -0.05
CA VAL A 25 -8.74 -2.80 -0.94
C VAL A 25 -7.68 -2.38 -1.96
N GLY A 26 -8.01 -2.53 -3.24
CA GLY A 26 -7.16 -2.09 -4.35
C GLY A 26 -7.56 -0.70 -4.84
N LEU A 27 -6.60 0.21 -4.94
CA LEU A 27 -6.75 1.51 -5.61
C LEU A 27 -6.30 1.36 -7.05
N LEU A 28 -7.20 1.60 -8.00
CA LEU A 28 -6.94 1.62 -9.43
C LEU A 28 -7.10 3.03 -9.99
N GLY A 29 -6.41 3.32 -11.07
CA GLY A 29 -6.50 4.59 -11.77
C GLY A 29 -5.21 4.89 -12.53
N PRO A 30 -5.25 5.82 -13.51
CA PRO A 30 -4.08 6.20 -14.28
C PRO A 30 -2.99 6.84 -13.41
N ASN A 31 -1.84 7.09 -14.01
CA ASN A 31 -0.79 7.88 -13.37
C ASN A 31 -1.33 9.28 -13.07
N GLY A 32 -1.04 9.80 -11.89
CA GLY A 32 -1.59 11.11 -11.47
C GLY A 32 -3.03 11.08 -10.92
N ALA A 33 -3.74 9.94 -10.93
CA ALA A 33 -5.12 9.82 -10.41
C ALA A 33 -5.29 10.14 -8.92
N GLY A 34 -4.18 10.30 -8.16
CA GLY A 34 -4.23 10.64 -6.74
C GLY A 34 -3.99 9.46 -5.79
N LYS A 35 -3.74 8.23 -6.29
CA LYS A 35 -3.51 7.02 -5.48
C LYS A 35 -2.42 7.21 -4.40
N SER A 36 -1.21 7.56 -4.82
CA SER A 36 -0.08 7.81 -3.91
C SER A 36 -0.33 8.98 -2.95
N THR A 37 -1.05 10.01 -3.42
CA THR A 37 -1.43 11.16 -2.59
C THR A 37 -2.40 10.76 -1.49
N LEU A 38 -3.39 9.91 -1.82
CA LEU A 38 -4.33 9.36 -0.85
C LEU A 38 -3.60 8.52 0.21
N LEU A 39 -2.73 7.60 -0.22
CA LEU A 39 -1.91 6.79 0.70
C LEU A 39 -1.02 7.65 1.60
N ALA A 40 -0.36 8.68 1.05
CA ALA A 40 0.48 9.60 1.82
C ALA A 40 -0.32 10.47 2.82
N LEU A 41 -1.55 10.85 2.47
CA LEU A 41 -2.48 11.53 3.40
C LEU A 41 -2.85 10.61 4.57
N LEU A 42 -3.28 9.38 4.29
CA LEU A 42 -3.62 8.39 5.31
C LEU A 42 -2.40 7.97 6.14
N ALA A 43 -1.21 8.01 5.54
CA ALA A 43 0.04 7.84 6.27
C ALA A 43 0.44 9.05 7.12
N GLY A 44 -0.33 10.15 7.11
CA GLY A 44 -0.03 11.38 7.85
C GLY A 44 1.19 12.15 7.32
N ARG A 45 1.69 11.79 6.13
CA ARG A 45 2.82 12.46 5.45
C ARG A 45 2.41 13.77 4.80
N LEU A 46 1.16 13.85 4.37
CA LEU A 46 0.54 15.04 3.79
C LEU A 46 -0.62 15.53 4.65
N ARG A 47 -0.91 16.83 4.55
CA ARG A 47 -2.15 17.41 5.08
C ARG A 47 -3.11 17.64 3.94
N PRO A 48 -4.42 17.39 4.11
CA PRO A 48 -5.41 17.87 3.16
C PRO A 48 -5.42 19.41 3.17
N ASP A 49 -5.76 20.00 2.04
CA ASP A 49 -5.94 21.46 1.91
C ASP A 49 -7.39 21.84 2.21
N GLY A 50 -8.32 20.87 2.14
CA GLY A 50 -9.72 20.99 2.51
C GLY A 50 -10.32 19.62 2.83
N GLY A 51 -11.51 19.64 3.44
CA GLY A 51 -12.18 18.41 3.86
C GLY A 51 -11.56 17.76 5.09
N LYS A 52 -11.98 16.52 5.39
CA LYS A 52 -11.56 15.78 6.58
C LYS A 52 -11.14 14.35 6.23
N ALA A 53 -10.01 13.93 6.76
CA ALA A 53 -9.52 12.55 6.64
C ALA A 53 -9.36 11.94 8.03
N LEU A 54 -9.93 10.76 8.22
CA LEU A 54 -9.82 9.98 9.45
C LEU A 54 -9.28 8.58 9.14
N LEU A 55 -8.39 8.10 10.01
CA LEU A 55 -7.90 6.74 10.04
C LEU A 55 -8.11 6.20 11.46
N LEU A 56 -8.82 5.08 11.59
CA LEU A 56 -9.22 4.51 12.89
C LEU A 56 -9.94 5.55 13.79
N GLY A 57 -10.80 6.39 13.18
CA GLY A 57 -11.57 7.42 13.87
C GLY A 57 -10.76 8.66 14.30
N ARG A 58 -9.50 8.77 13.93
CA ARG A 58 -8.59 9.86 14.32
C ARG A 58 -7.93 10.51 13.11
N SER A 59 -7.40 11.71 13.29
CA SER A 59 -6.54 12.31 12.26
C SER A 59 -5.38 11.38 11.93
N PRO A 60 -5.04 11.18 10.63
CA PRO A 60 -3.85 10.40 10.26
C PRO A 60 -2.53 10.93 10.85
N ARG A 61 -2.52 12.15 11.35
CA ARG A 61 -1.36 12.78 11.99
C ARG A 61 -1.35 12.65 13.52
N ASP A 62 -2.39 12.05 14.11
CA ASP A 62 -2.42 11.76 15.54
C ASP A 62 -1.30 10.73 15.86
N PRO A 63 -0.39 11.03 16.83
CA PRO A 63 0.68 10.12 17.20
C PRO A 63 0.19 8.71 17.61
N ARG A 64 -1.02 8.62 18.14
CA ARG A 64 -1.65 7.33 18.55
C ARG A 64 -1.96 6.42 17.36
N VAL A 65 -2.05 6.95 16.14
CA VAL A 65 -2.29 6.18 14.93
C VAL A 65 -0.99 5.66 14.32
N PHE A 66 0.16 6.25 14.62
CA PHE A 66 1.44 5.87 14.01
C PHE A 66 1.81 4.39 14.20
N PRO A 67 1.73 3.80 15.41
CA PRO A 67 2.05 2.38 15.59
C PRO A 67 1.02 1.44 14.98
N LEU A 68 -0.17 1.94 14.65
CA LEU A 68 -1.29 1.13 14.14
C LEU A 68 -1.28 1.01 12.61
N ARG A 69 -0.30 1.59 11.93
CA ARG A 69 -0.20 1.52 10.47
C ARG A 69 1.22 1.24 9.97
N ALA A 70 1.29 0.47 8.90
CA ALA A 70 2.45 0.40 8.01
C ALA A 70 2.24 1.35 6.83
N TYR A 71 3.31 1.97 6.34
CA TYR A 71 3.30 2.73 5.10
C TYR A 71 4.54 2.38 4.28
N LEU A 72 4.30 1.91 3.06
CA LEU A 72 5.34 1.70 2.04
C LEU A 72 5.07 2.66 0.87
N PRO A 73 5.91 3.66 0.65
CA PRO A 73 5.82 4.50 -0.55
C PRO A 73 6.33 3.74 -1.78
N GLN A 74 5.96 4.20 -2.98
CA GLN A 74 6.40 3.63 -4.26
C GLN A 74 7.94 3.48 -4.35
N SER A 75 8.68 4.44 -3.83
CA SER A 75 10.15 4.40 -3.76
C SER A 75 10.61 4.47 -2.30
N PRO A 76 10.74 3.33 -1.61
CA PRO A 76 11.17 3.31 -0.22
C PRO A 76 12.64 3.70 -0.09
N ARG A 77 12.91 4.68 0.77
CA ARG A 77 14.28 5.13 1.04
C ARG A 77 14.87 4.29 2.16
N LEU A 78 15.75 3.37 1.81
CA LEU A 78 16.56 2.61 2.74
C LEU A 78 17.99 3.18 2.75
N PHE A 79 18.69 3.04 3.88
CA PHE A 79 20.08 3.52 4.04
C PHE A 79 21.07 2.61 3.30
N PRO A 80 21.75 3.07 2.23
CA PRO A 80 22.57 2.20 1.37
C PRO A 80 23.75 1.53 2.08
N HIS A 81 24.28 2.17 3.12
CA HIS A 81 25.43 1.71 3.89
C HIS A 81 25.09 0.68 4.97
N LEU A 82 23.83 0.57 5.36
CA LEU A 82 23.38 -0.45 6.31
C LEU A 82 23.19 -1.80 5.62
N THR A 83 23.38 -2.86 6.38
CA THR A 83 23.00 -4.22 5.97
C THR A 83 21.49 -4.43 6.09
N GLY A 84 20.95 -5.43 5.39
CA GLY A 84 19.54 -5.80 5.51
C GLY A 84 19.14 -6.11 6.96
N LYS A 85 20.03 -6.79 7.71
CA LYS A 85 19.83 -7.08 9.13
C LYS A 85 19.72 -5.81 9.98
N GLU A 86 20.63 -4.85 9.77
CA GLU A 86 20.62 -3.58 10.50
C GLU A 86 19.36 -2.76 10.21
N VAL A 87 18.88 -2.75 8.96
CA VAL A 87 17.61 -2.10 8.60
C VAL A 87 16.44 -2.71 9.36
N LEU A 88 16.35 -4.05 9.42
CA LEU A 88 15.28 -4.72 10.14
C LEU A 88 15.38 -4.51 11.66
N GLU A 89 16.58 -4.58 12.23
CA GLU A 89 16.80 -4.30 13.66
C GLU A 89 16.43 -2.86 14.03
N LEU A 90 16.78 -1.90 13.18
CA LEU A 90 16.38 -0.50 13.37
C LEU A 90 14.85 -0.36 13.36
N SER A 91 14.18 -0.98 12.37
CA SER A 91 12.72 -0.98 12.27
C SER A 91 12.06 -1.65 13.48
N ARG A 92 12.58 -2.80 13.92
CA ARG A 92 12.10 -3.54 15.09
C ARG A 92 12.15 -2.67 16.36
N LYS A 93 13.32 -2.09 16.63
CA LYS A 93 13.54 -1.21 17.79
C LYS A 93 12.64 0.02 17.76
N ALA A 94 12.53 0.68 16.60
CA ALA A 94 11.68 1.86 16.42
C ALA A 94 10.19 1.57 16.66
N LYS A 95 9.75 0.34 16.42
CA LYS A 95 8.39 -0.12 16.65
C LYS A 95 8.17 -0.76 18.04
N GLY A 96 9.22 -0.92 18.84
CA GLY A 96 9.14 -1.57 20.16
C GLY A 96 8.80 -3.07 20.10
N LEU A 97 9.20 -3.77 19.01
CA LEU A 97 8.82 -5.17 18.75
C LEU A 97 9.85 -6.16 19.31
N GLY A 98 9.40 -7.37 19.62
CA GLY A 98 10.23 -8.52 19.99
C GLY A 98 11.04 -9.07 18.79
N ARG A 99 11.91 -10.03 19.08
CA ARG A 99 12.76 -10.67 18.05
C ARG A 99 11.94 -11.53 17.10
N GLU A 100 10.87 -12.15 17.60
CA GLU A 100 9.95 -13.01 16.86
C GLU A 100 9.33 -12.27 15.66
N ALA A 101 9.00 -11.00 15.84
CA ALA A 101 8.44 -10.18 14.75
C ALA A 101 9.44 -9.96 13.61
N LEU A 102 10.73 -9.86 13.92
CA LEU A 102 11.80 -9.77 12.92
C LEU A 102 11.97 -11.10 12.19
N GLU A 103 12.04 -12.20 12.91
CA GLU A 103 12.20 -13.55 12.36
C GLU A 103 11.02 -13.91 11.44
N GLU A 104 9.79 -13.60 11.87
CA GLU A 104 8.60 -13.76 11.04
C GLU A 104 8.69 -12.94 9.74
N ALA A 105 9.06 -11.66 9.82
CA ALA A 105 9.17 -10.79 8.64
C ALA A 105 10.25 -11.27 7.66
N VAL A 106 11.37 -11.78 8.18
CA VAL A 106 12.44 -12.41 7.39
C VAL A 106 11.92 -13.63 6.64
N ALA A 107 11.26 -14.56 7.34
CA ALA A 107 10.73 -15.79 6.76
C ALA A 107 9.65 -15.51 5.71
N ARG A 108 8.70 -14.61 6.03
CA ARG A 108 7.62 -14.25 5.10
C ARG A 108 8.13 -13.70 3.77
N MET A 109 9.13 -12.85 3.79
CA MET A 109 9.69 -12.24 2.57
C MET A 109 10.91 -12.97 1.99
N GLY A 110 11.40 -14.05 2.64
CA GLY A 110 12.54 -14.85 2.18
C GLY A 110 13.81 -14.04 2.09
N LEU A 111 14.25 -13.43 3.20
CA LEU A 111 15.38 -12.50 3.22
C LEU A 111 16.70 -13.17 3.62
N GLU A 112 16.69 -14.43 4.08
CA GLU A 112 17.81 -15.13 4.72
C GLU A 112 19.11 -15.04 3.89
N GLY A 113 19.00 -15.20 2.57
CA GLY A 113 20.15 -15.26 1.66
C GLY A 113 20.87 -13.92 1.43
N PHE A 114 20.33 -12.80 1.91
CA PHE A 114 20.92 -11.47 1.66
C PHE A 114 20.88 -10.48 2.82
N LEU A 115 20.47 -10.91 4.01
CA LEU A 115 20.45 -10.06 5.22
C LEU A 115 21.82 -9.45 5.57
N GLY A 116 22.90 -10.16 5.31
CA GLY A 116 24.25 -9.68 5.55
C GLY A 116 24.77 -8.70 4.51
N LYS A 117 24.11 -8.56 3.35
CA LYS A 117 24.52 -7.63 2.30
C LYS A 117 24.12 -6.19 2.64
N ARG A 118 24.95 -5.22 2.24
CA ARG A 118 24.58 -3.80 2.30
C ARG A 118 23.43 -3.52 1.36
N VAL A 119 22.52 -2.65 1.78
CA VAL A 119 21.34 -2.26 0.96
C VAL A 119 21.73 -1.73 -0.42
N GLY A 120 22.85 -0.97 -0.51
CA GLY A 120 23.35 -0.48 -1.78
C GLY A 120 23.76 -1.59 -2.77
N ALA A 121 24.10 -2.79 -2.29
CA ALA A 121 24.48 -3.96 -3.09
C ALA A 121 23.28 -4.89 -3.42
N LEU A 122 22.09 -4.61 -2.92
CA LEU A 122 20.89 -5.40 -3.20
C LEU A 122 20.31 -5.09 -4.58
N SER A 123 19.70 -6.09 -5.23
CA SER A 123 18.87 -5.86 -6.40
C SER A 123 17.62 -5.04 -6.06
N GLY A 124 16.92 -4.49 -7.05
CA GLY A 124 15.65 -3.78 -6.86
C GLY A 124 14.62 -4.61 -6.12
N GLY A 125 14.42 -5.87 -6.53
CA GLY A 125 13.48 -6.79 -5.88
C GLY A 125 13.90 -7.18 -4.46
N GLN A 126 15.20 -7.35 -4.20
CA GLN A 126 15.71 -7.59 -2.84
C GLN A 126 15.47 -6.38 -1.92
N ARG A 127 15.73 -5.16 -2.42
CA ARG A 127 15.41 -3.93 -1.68
C ARG A 127 13.92 -3.80 -1.39
N GLN A 128 13.07 -4.11 -2.36
CA GLN A 128 11.62 -4.07 -2.19
C GLN A 128 11.15 -5.08 -1.14
N ARG A 129 11.63 -6.32 -1.19
CA ARG A 129 11.33 -7.34 -0.17
C ARG A 129 11.77 -6.90 1.24
N LEU A 130 12.96 -6.32 1.36
CA LEU A 130 13.46 -5.78 2.62
C LEU A 130 12.59 -4.62 3.13
N ALA A 131 12.17 -3.70 2.25
CA ALA A 131 11.30 -2.57 2.60
C ALA A 131 9.92 -3.04 3.06
N LEU A 132 9.33 -4.04 2.38
CA LEU A 132 8.08 -4.67 2.80
C LEU A 132 8.22 -5.30 4.19
N ALA A 133 9.25 -6.13 4.42
CA ALA A 133 9.49 -6.75 5.71
C ALA A 133 9.63 -5.71 6.83
N ALA A 134 10.43 -4.66 6.61
CA ALA A 134 10.61 -3.58 7.58
C ALA A 134 9.31 -2.83 7.87
N SER A 135 8.49 -2.57 6.83
CA SER A 135 7.24 -1.84 6.97
C SER A 135 6.15 -2.65 7.67
N LEU A 136 5.98 -3.92 7.28
CA LEU A 136 4.90 -4.79 7.73
C LEU A 136 5.19 -5.53 9.04
N MET A 137 6.45 -5.52 9.49
CA MET A 137 6.88 -6.15 10.75
C MET A 137 5.97 -5.74 11.91
N GLY A 138 5.52 -6.73 12.68
CA GLY A 138 4.58 -6.55 13.77
C GLY A 138 3.12 -6.48 13.34
N ASN A 139 2.84 -6.70 12.07
CA ASN A 139 1.49 -6.83 11.50
C ASN A 139 0.49 -5.75 11.98
N PRO A 140 0.80 -4.44 11.80
CA PRO A 140 -0.10 -3.39 12.28
C PRO A 140 -1.49 -3.49 11.63
N PRO A 141 -2.56 -2.98 12.30
CA PRO A 141 -3.93 -3.07 11.79
C PRO A 141 -4.16 -2.50 10.39
N VAL A 142 -3.42 -1.46 10.00
CA VAL A 142 -3.58 -0.81 8.70
C VAL A 142 -2.29 -0.87 7.90
N TRP A 143 -2.37 -1.37 6.67
CA TRP A 143 -1.29 -1.35 5.69
C TRP A 143 -1.66 -0.39 4.55
N LEU A 144 -0.79 0.56 4.27
CA LEU A 144 -0.90 1.55 3.20
C LEU A 144 0.28 1.34 2.25
N LEU A 145 0.05 0.72 1.10
CA LEU A 145 1.12 0.22 0.25
C LEU A 145 0.99 0.79 -1.17
N ASP A 146 2.01 1.52 -1.58
CA ASP A 146 2.05 2.16 -2.89
C ASP A 146 2.88 1.30 -3.85
N GLU A 147 2.22 0.59 -4.76
CA GLU A 147 2.79 -0.32 -5.76
C GLU A 147 3.76 -1.36 -5.15
N PRO A 148 3.34 -2.11 -4.13
CA PRO A 148 4.24 -2.95 -3.35
C PRO A 148 4.92 -4.06 -4.16
N THR A 149 4.32 -4.47 -5.28
CA THR A 149 4.73 -5.61 -6.11
C THR A 149 5.51 -5.24 -7.36
N ALA A 150 5.59 -3.94 -7.73
CA ALA A 150 6.16 -3.49 -9.01
C ALA A 150 7.59 -3.96 -9.28
N ALA A 151 8.43 -4.02 -8.23
CA ALA A 151 9.83 -4.45 -8.35
C ALA A 151 10.07 -5.91 -7.94
N LEU A 152 9.01 -6.67 -7.60
CA LEU A 152 9.14 -8.05 -7.13
C LEU A 152 9.22 -9.03 -8.31
N ASP A 153 10.08 -10.03 -8.16
CA ASP A 153 10.06 -11.24 -8.97
C ASP A 153 8.80 -12.10 -8.68
N PRO A 154 8.46 -13.09 -9.50
CA PRO A 154 7.26 -13.89 -9.30
C PRO A 154 7.18 -14.53 -7.91
N ARG A 155 8.30 -15.07 -7.39
CA ARG A 155 8.36 -15.63 -6.04
C ARG A 155 8.15 -14.58 -4.94
N GLY A 156 8.69 -13.38 -5.13
CA GLY A 156 8.47 -12.24 -4.21
C GLY A 156 7.02 -11.81 -4.18
N ARG A 157 6.33 -11.78 -5.32
CA ARG A 157 4.90 -11.49 -5.41
C ARG A 157 4.05 -12.56 -4.70
N GLU A 158 4.35 -13.83 -4.95
CA GLU A 158 3.69 -14.95 -4.27
C GLU A 158 3.80 -14.83 -2.75
N ARG A 159 5.01 -14.60 -2.24
CA ARG A 159 5.26 -14.41 -0.80
C ARG A 159 4.50 -13.20 -0.24
N PHE A 160 4.49 -12.10 -0.96
CA PHE A 160 3.75 -10.90 -0.56
C PHE A 160 2.24 -11.18 -0.46
N TRP A 161 1.64 -11.78 -1.50
CA TRP A 161 0.22 -12.10 -1.50
C TRP A 161 -0.16 -13.18 -0.47
N ALA A 162 0.73 -14.14 -0.22
CA ALA A 162 0.56 -15.09 0.89
C ALA A 162 0.54 -14.38 2.25
N TRP A 163 1.39 -13.35 2.44
CA TRP A 163 1.36 -12.53 3.66
C TRP A 163 0.09 -11.69 3.78
N VAL A 164 -0.36 -11.09 2.68
CA VAL A 164 -1.65 -10.37 2.63
C VAL A 164 -2.81 -11.30 2.97
N GLY A 165 -2.84 -12.51 2.39
CA GLY A 165 -3.89 -13.50 2.63
C GLY A 165 -3.91 -14.05 4.06
N ALA A 166 -2.76 -14.10 4.73
CA ALA A 166 -2.64 -14.52 6.12
C ALA A 166 -2.95 -13.40 7.13
N LYS A 167 -3.27 -12.18 6.66
CA LYS A 167 -3.60 -11.07 7.55
C LYS A 167 -5.02 -11.21 8.08
N GLU A 168 -5.13 -11.41 9.37
CA GLU A 168 -6.40 -11.42 10.07
C GLU A 168 -6.81 -10.00 10.48
N GLY A 169 -8.01 -9.59 10.07
CA GLY A 169 -8.59 -8.29 10.40
C GLY A 169 -7.83 -7.08 9.83
N GLY A 170 -8.35 -5.88 10.10
CA GLY A 170 -7.76 -4.62 9.67
C GLY A 170 -7.90 -4.33 8.18
N LEU A 171 -7.19 -3.32 7.71
CA LEU A 171 -7.25 -2.82 6.34
C LEU A 171 -5.90 -2.96 5.63
N VAL A 172 -5.89 -3.54 4.44
CA VAL A 172 -4.77 -3.48 3.49
C VAL A 172 -5.22 -2.63 2.30
N LEU A 173 -4.67 -1.44 2.17
CA LEU A 173 -4.95 -0.51 1.07
C LEU A 173 -3.75 -0.44 0.14
N LEU A 174 -3.93 -0.87 -1.10
CA LEU A 174 -2.87 -1.06 -2.09
C LEU A 174 -3.13 -0.20 -3.32
N ALA A 175 -2.17 0.61 -3.75
CA ALA A 175 -2.19 1.10 -5.13
C ALA A 175 -1.68 -0.02 -6.06
N LEU A 176 -2.48 -0.36 -7.06
CA LEU A 176 -2.23 -1.46 -7.99
C LEU A 176 -2.19 -0.96 -9.44
N HIS A 177 -1.38 -1.62 -10.27
CA HIS A 177 -1.32 -1.40 -11.71
C HIS A 177 -1.79 -2.64 -12.51
N SER A 178 -1.79 -3.82 -11.90
CA SER A 178 -2.20 -5.06 -12.53
C SER A 178 -3.65 -5.38 -12.22
N LEU A 179 -4.43 -5.66 -13.26
CA LEU A 179 -5.81 -6.12 -13.12
C LEU A 179 -5.88 -7.52 -12.52
N GLU A 180 -4.85 -8.36 -12.75
CA GLU A 180 -4.72 -9.67 -12.13
C GLU A 180 -4.60 -9.54 -10.60
N GLU A 181 -3.77 -8.60 -10.12
CA GLU A 181 -3.66 -8.31 -8.69
C GLU A 181 -4.92 -7.65 -8.13
N ALA A 182 -5.58 -6.82 -8.93
CA ALA A 182 -6.85 -6.21 -8.54
C ALA A 182 -7.94 -7.26 -8.27
N ALA A 183 -7.94 -8.37 -9.00
CA ALA A 183 -8.87 -9.48 -8.78
C ALA A 183 -8.65 -10.18 -7.43
N LEU A 184 -7.49 -10.05 -6.80
CA LEU A 184 -7.20 -10.60 -5.47
C LEU A 184 -7.71 -9.70 -4.32
N ALA A 185 -8.10 -8.46 -4.62
CA ALA A 185 -8.68 -7.57 -3.63
C ALA A 185 -10.13 -7.97 -3.31
N ARG A 186 -10.59 -7.62 -2.11
CA ARG A 186 -12.01 -7.78 -1.73
C ARG A 186 -12.87 -6.63 -2.24
N HIS A 187 -12.28 -5.46 -2.39
CA HIS A 187 -12.93 -4.23 -2.83
C HIS A 187 -11.98 -3.43 -3.69
N LEU A 188 -12.49 -2.77 -4.70
CA LEU A 188 -11.73 -1.90 -5.58
C LEU A 188 -12.27 -0.47 -5.51
N VAL A 189 -11.38 0.49 -5.58
CA VAL A 189 -11.65 1.93 -5.66
C VAL A 189 -10.98 2.46 -6.90
N LEU A 190 -11.77 2.95 -7.85
CA LEU A 190 -11.30 3.51 -9.11
C LEU A 190 -11.22 5.03 -8.99
N LEU A 191 -10.02 5.57 -9.16
CA LEU A 191 -9.73 7.01 -9.11
C LEU A 191 -9.35 7.53 -10.50
N LYS A 192 -9.90 8.69 -10.88
CA LYS A 192 -9.48 9.45 -12.07
C LYS A 192 -9.52 10.95 -11.77
N GLY A 193 -8.46 11.69 -12.13
CA GLY A 193 -8.40 13.15 -11.92
C GLY A 193 -8.59 13.57 -10.44
N GLY A 194 -8.10 12.79 -9.49
CA GLY A 194 -8.25 13.10 -8.06
C GLY A 194 -9.63 12.85 -7.47
N ARG A 195 -10.55 12.24 -8.21
CA ARG A 195 -11.94 11.96 -7.81
C ARG A 195 -12.21 10.46 -7.76
N LEU A 196 -13.18 10.05 -6.94
CA LEU A 196 -13.74 8.71 -6.98
C LEU A 196 -14.60 8.59 -8.25
N LEU A 197 -14.25 7.62 -9.10
CA LEU A 197 -15.05 7.33 -10.29
C LEU A 197 -16.07 6.23 -9.99
N GLU A 198 -15.62 5.12 -9.43
CA GLU A 198 -16.47 3.99 -9.05
C GLU A 198 -15.79 3.18 -7.93
N GLU A 199 -16.59 2.45 -7.14
CA GLU A 199 -16.10 1.51 -6.15
C GLU A 199 -17.00 0.27 -6.06
N GLY A 200 -16.42 -0.85 -5.64
CA GLY A 200 -17.17 -2.10 -5.47
C GLY A 200 -16.27 -3.34 -5.46
N PRO A 201 -16.88 -4.52 -5.35
CA PRO A 201 -16.13 -5.78 -5.46
C PRO A 201 -15.56 -5.97 -6.87
N PRO A 202 -14.43 -6.70 -7.02
CA PRO A 202 -13.79 -6.93 -8.31
C PRO A 202 -14.75 -7.45 -9.39
N GLY A 203 -15.63 -8.39 -9.07
CA GLY A 203 -16.61 -8.94 -10.02
C GLY A 203 -17.58 -7.88 -10.58
N LYS A 204 -17.86 -6.81 -9.85
CA LYS A 204 -18.68 -5.69 -10.36
C LYS A 204 -17.87 -4.79 -11.29
N LEU A 205 -16.66 -4.42 -10.90
CA LEU A 205 -15.84 -3.44 -11.61
C LEU A 205 -15.10 -4.04 -12.81
N LEU A 206 -14.60 -5.27 -12.68
CA LEU A 206 -13.91 -5.97 -13.76
C LEU A 206 -14.86 -6.71 -14.71
N GLY A 207 -16.13 -6.90 -14.31
CA GLY A 207 -17.14 -7.70 -15.01
C GLY A 207 -16.95 -9.20 -14.77
N GLN A 208 -18.02 -9.98 -14.99
CA GLN A 208 -17.91 -11.43 -15.06
C GLN A 208 -17.14 -11.79 -16.32
N ARG A 209 -16.03 -12.54 -16.20
CA ARG A 209 -15.13 -12.92 -17.31
C ARG A 209 -14.41 -11.75 -18.01
N GLY A 210 -14.27 -10.57 -17.35
CA GLY A 210 -13.55 -9.46 -17.94
C GLY A 210 -14.34 -8.63 -18.97
N GLU A 211 -15.65 -8.73 -19.00
CA GLU A 211 -16.51 -8.02 -19.96
C GLU A 211 -16.36 -6.49 -19.89
N ARG A 212 -16.00 -5.94 -18.73
CA ARG A 212 -15.75 -4.49 -18.53
C ARG A 212 -14.28 -4.09 -18.73
N LEU A 213 -13.40 -5.05 -19.06
CA LEU A 213 -11.97 -4.76 -19.27
C LEU A 213 -11.73 -3.71 -20.36
N PRO A 214 -12.40 -3.71 -21.54
CA PRO A 214 -12.18 -2.67 -22.54
C PRO A 214 -12.48 -1.28 -22.00
N TRP A 215 -13.63 -1.09 -21.35
CA TRP A 215 -13.99 0.19 -20.72
C TRP A 215 -13.00 0.58 -19.61
N LEU A 216 -12.59 -0.38 -18.79
CA LEU A 216 -11.65 -0.11 -17.71
C LEU A 216 -10.26 0.28 -18.25
N MET A 217 -9.82 -0.34 -19.34
CA MET A 217 -8.57 0.01 -20.03
C MET A 217 -8.64 1.43 -20.61
N GLU A 218 -9.74 1.80 -21.27
CA GLU A 218 -10.00 3.15 -21.74
C GLU A 218 -9.93 4.17 -20.59
N VAL A 219 -10.61 3.90 -19.48
CA VAL A 219 -10.61 4.77 -18.31
C VAL A 219 -9.23 4.90 -17.66
N LEU A 220 -8.45 3.80 -17.64
CA LEU A 220 -7.16 3.74 -16.95
C LEU A 220 -6.00 4.26 -17.79
N TYR A 221 -6.06 4.11 -19.12
CA TYR A 221 -4.90 4.31 -19.99
C TYR A 221 -5.11 5.30 -21.13
N GLU A 222 -6.36 5.67 -21.47
CA GLU A 222 -6.58 6.74 -22.43
C GLU A 222 -6.40 8.11 -21.76
N GLU A 223 -5.49 8.91 -22.32
CA GLU A 223 -5.31 10.31 -21.95
C GLU A 223 -6.60 11.09 -22.28
N PRO A 224 -7.03 12.03 -21.42
CA PRO A 224 -8.09 12.95 -21.80
C PRO A 224 -7.60 13.76 -23.01
N ALA A 225 -8.40 13.72 -24.08
CA ALA A 225 -8.18 14.52 -25.28
C ALA A 225 -8.11 16.03 -24.96
#